data_fbd42b43effe209573c89e2b4598b5a4
#
_entry.id   fbd42b43effe209573c89e2b4598b5a4
#
_cell.length_a   1.000
_cell.length_b   1.000
_cell.length_c   1.000
_cell.angle_alpha   90.00
_cell.angle_beta   90.00
_cell.angle_gamma   90.00
#
_symmetry.space_group_name_H-M   'P 1'
#
loop_
_entity.id
_entity.type
_entity.pdbx_description
1 polymer ?
#
loop_
_entity_poly.entity_id
_entity_poly.type
_entity_poly.pdbx_seq_one_letter_code
_entity_poly.pdbx_strand_id
1 'polypeptide(L)' 'MYRFDHIGLPTDKELPNEIFEEAFGLYRTEATGSRLHIEYLRYTSWDDSIPLEMKTKPHVGYYVDNLDEAIKDMDSI' A
#
# COMPACT_ATOMS: atom_id res chain seq x y z
N MET A 1 -6.61 -17.92 5.82
CA MET A 1 -6.98 -17.63 4.41
C MET A 1 -6.34 -16.34 3.95
N TYR A 2 -5.84 -16.32 2.74
CA TYR A 2 -5.27 -15.12 2.14
C TYR A 2 -6.17 -14.66 0.99
N ARG A 3 -6.50 -13.39 0.98
CA ARG A 3 -7.28 -12.80 -0.10
C ARG A 3 -6.56 -11.58 -0.64
N PHE A 4 -6.34 -11.56 -1.94
CA PHE A 4 -5.75 -10.41 -2.59
C PHE A 4 -6.60 -9.15 -2.35
N ASP A 5 -5.97 -8.08 -1.95
CA ASP A 5 -6.66 -6.82 -1.69
C ASP A 5 -6.29 -5.76 -2.74
N HIS A 6 -5.00 -5.47 -2.89
CA HIS A 6 -4.59 -4.42 -3.81
C HIS A 6 -3.14 -4.55 -4.22
N ILE A 7 -2.79 -3.79 -5.28
CA ILE A 7 -1.41 -3.51 -5.67
C ILE A 7 -1.17 -2.04 -5.38
N GLY A 8 -0.17 -1.73 -4.58
CA GLY A 8 0.24 -0.35 -4.30
C GLY A 8 1.31 0.11 -5.28
N LEU A 9 1.07 1.23 -5.97
CA LEU A 9 2.02 1.80 -6.92
C LEU A 9 2.40 3.21 -6.47
N PRO A 10 3.67 3.44 -6.10
CA PRO A 10 4.13 4.79 -5.79
C PRO A 10 4.05 5.68 -7.03
N THR A 11 3.68 6.94 -6.83
CA THR A 11 3.62 7.94 -7.90
C THR A 11 4.01 9.31 -7.35
N ASP A 12 4.56 10.17 -8.18
CA ASP A 12 4.79 11.59 -7.86
C ASP A 12 3.73 12.50 -8.48
N LYS A 13 2.76 11.93 -9.19
CA LYS A 13 1.71 12.69 -9.87
C LYS A 13 0.50 12.85 -8.99
N GLU A 14 -0.02 14.07 -8.93
CA GLU A 14 -1.31 14.33 -8.31
C GLU A 14 -2.42 13.75 -9.19
N LEU A 15 -3.26 12.92 -8.58
CA LEU A 15 -4.32 12.21 -9.28
C LEU A 15 -5.68 12.70 -8.79
N PRO A 16 -6.73 12.61 -9.63
CA PRO A 16 -8.09 12.89 -9.15
C PRO A 16 -8.52 11.88 -8.09
N ASN A 17 -9.35 12.33 -7.17
CA ASN A 17 -9.95 11.49 -6.11
C ASN A 17 -8.94 10.93 -5.10
N GLU A 18 -7.81 11.61 -4.89
CA GLU A 18 -6.88 11.24 -3.84
C GLU A 18 -7.48 11.49 -2.46
N ILE A 19 -7.16 10.60 -1.51
CA ILE A 19 -7.52 10.71 -0.10
C ILE A 19 -6.24 10.90 0.69
N PHE A 20 -6.17 11.91 1.55
CA PHE A 20 -5.01 12.15 2.38
C PHE A 20 -5.04 11.29 3.65
N GLU A 21 -3.99 10.52 3.87
CA GLU A 21 -3.77 9.74 5.08
C GLU A 21 -2.75 10.44 5.96
N GLU A 22 -3.23 11.16 6.96
CA GLU A 22 -2.38 11.96 7.82
C GLU A 22 -1.36 11.13 8.58
N ALA A 23 -1.76 9.94 9.05
CA ALA A 23 -0.90 9.06 9.83
C ALA A 23 0.38 8.67 9.08
N PHE A 24 0.34 8.62 7.76
CA PHE A 24 1.47 8.20 6.94
C PHE A 24 2.05 9.32 6.08
N GLY A 25 1.42 10.50 6.07
CA GLY A 25 1.87 11.61 5.24
C GLY A 25 1.82 11.28 3.77
N LEU A 26 0.73 10.71 3.29
CA LEU A 26 0.57 10.32 1.89
C LEU A 26 -0.84 10.61 1.38
N TYR A 27 -0.94 10.77 0.07
CA TYR A 27 -2.22 10.72 -0.65
C TYR A 27 -2.35 9.35 -1.30
N ARG A 28 -3.54 8.77 -1.25
CA ARG A 28 -3.82 7.49 -1.88
C ARG A 28 -5.12 7.51 -2.65
N THR A 29 -5.22 6.64 -3.65
CA THR A 29 -6.49 6.39 -4.33
C THR A 29 -7.12 5.11 -3.76
N GLU A 30 -8.42 4.95 -3.96
CA GLU A 30 -9.13 3.75 -3.52
C GLU A 30 -8.88 2.59 -4.48
N ALA A 31 -8.40 1.46 -3.95
CA ALA A 31 -8.19 0.27 -4.77
C ALA A 31 -9.49 -0.26 -5.37
N THR A 32 -10.59 -0.11 -4.64
CA THR A 32 -11.91 -0.56 -5.09
C THR A 32 -12.45 0.23 -6.28
N GLY A 33 -11.90 1.41 -6.55
CA GLY A 33 -12.26 2.20 -7.73
C GLY A 33 -11.57 1.75 -9.01
N SER A 34 -10.71 0.73 -8.94
CA SER A 34 -9.94 0.23 -10.07
C SER A 34 -10.29 -1.23 -10.35
N ARG A 35 -10.43 -1.59 -11.64
CA ARG A 35 -10.69 -2.97 -12.04
C ARG A 35 -9.54 -3.91 -11.66
N LEU A 36 -8.33 -3.38 -11.56
CA LEU A 36 -7.14 -4.15 -11.21
C LEU A 36 -6.79 -4.03 -9.72
N HIS A 37 -7.63 -3.39 -8.94
CA HIS A 37 -7.39 -3.13 -7.52
C HIS A 37 -6.05 -2.42 -7.28
N ILE A 38 -5.76 -1.41 -8.08
CA ILE A 38 -4.54 -0.61 -7.95
C ILE A 38 -4.82 0.59 -7.05
N GLU A 39 -3.95 0.75 -6.06
CA GLU A 39 -3.95 1.91 -5.17
C GLU A 39 -2.68 2.70 -5.44
N TYR A 40 -2.82 3.95 -5.90
CA TYR A 40 -1.68 4.83 -6.11
C TYR A 40 -1.35 5.55 -4.81
N LEU A 41 -0.05 5.66 -4.53
CA LEU A 41 0.46 6.23 -3.29
C LEU A 41 1.42 7.37 -3.61
N ARG A 42 1.07 8.57 -3.18
CA ARG A 42 1.90 9.76 -3.37
C ARG A 42 2.34 10.27 -2.00
N TYR A 43 3.57 9.97 -1.61
CA TYR A 43 4.12 10.36 -0.32
C TYR A 43 4.51 11.83 -0.33
N THR A 44 4.17 12.55 0.75
CA THR A 44 4.50 13.96 0.92
C THR A 44 5.72 14.17 1.82
N SER A 45 6.09 13.15 2.61
CA SER A 45 7.23 13.19 3.51
C SER A 45 8.21 12.08 3.16
N TRP A 46 9.49 12.40 3.20
CA TRP A 46 10.57 11.46 2.88
C TRP A 46 11.48 11.25 4.08
N ASP A 47 10.95 11.44 5.29
CA ASP A 47 11.68 11.12 6.51
C ASP A 47 11.77 9.59 6.69
N ASP A 48 12.51 9.15 7.72
CA ASP A 48 12.81 7.74 7.93
C ASP A 48 11.70 6.96 8.65
N SER A 49 10.56 7.59 8.91
CA SER A 49 9.46 6.93 9.63
C SER A 49 8.83 5.80 8.82
N ILE A 50 8.94 5.85 7.50
CA ILE A 50 8.46 4.82 6.58
C ILE A 50 9.64 4.38 5.71
N PRO A 51 9.88 3.06 5.56
CA PRO A 51 11.00 2.59 4.75
C PRO A 51 10.96 3.11 3.31
N LEU A 52 12.13 3.43 2.77
CA LEU A 52 12.25 3.98 1.42
C LEU A 52 11.65 3.04 0.37
N GLU A 53 11.78 1.73 0.58
CA GLU A 53 11.25 0.73 -0.33
C GLU A 53 9.74 0.85 -0.49
N MET A 54 9.01 1.18 0.57
CA MET A 54 7.56 1.38 0.50
C MET A 54 7.18 2.62 -0.30
N LYS A 55 8.07 3.63 -0.31
CA LYS A 55 7.81 4.89 -1.02
C LYS A 55 8.18 4.84 -2.48
N THR A 56 9.02 3.90 -2.90
CA THR A 56 9.62 3.88 -4.23
C THR A 56 9.29 2.64 -5.06
N LYS A 57 8.84 1.56 -4.42
CA LYS A 57 8.60 0.28 -5.10
C LYS A 57 7.15 -0.14 -5.00
N PRO A 58 6.62 -0.82 -6.03
CA PRO A 58 5.29 -1.43 -5.94
C PRO A 58 5.24 -2.48 -4.84
N HIS A 59 4.06 -2.65 -4.25
CA HIS A 59 3.83 -3.71 -3.28
C HIS A 59 2.47 -4.37 -3.51
N VAL A 60 2.33 -5.59 -2.99
CA VAL A 60 1.08 -6.33 -3.04
C VAL A 60 0.50 -6.41 -1.62
N GLY A 61 -0.74 -6.01 -1.47
CA GLY A 61 -1.45 -6.10 -0.20
C GLY A 61 -2.44 -7.26 -0.20
N TYR A 62 -2.42 -8.03 0.88
CA TYR A 62 -3.37 -9.13 1.10
C TYR A 62 -4.20 -8.88 2.34
N TYR A 63 -5.47 -9.25 2.26
CA TYR A 63 -6.30 -9.35 3.43
C TYR A 63 -6.09 -10.73 4.06
N VAL A 64 -5.78 -10.76 5.36
CA VAL A 64 -5.55 -12.01 6.08
C VAL A 64 -6.46 -12.05 7.32
N ASP A 65 -6.94 -13.24 7.67
CA ASP A 65 -7.80 -13.42 8.83
C ASP A 65 -7.00 -13.70 10.12
N ASN A 66 -5.72 -14.04 9.98
CA ASN A 66 -4.81 -14.22 11.11
C ASN A 66 -3.42 -13.70 10.76
N LEU A 67 -3.08 -12.52 11.30
CA LEU A 67 -1.82 -11.86 10.98
C LEU A 67 -0.60 -12.66 11.48
N ASP A 68 -0.70 -13.27 12.65
CA ASP A 68 0.42 -14.05 13.21
C ASP A 68 0.76 -15.26 12.34
N GLU A 69 -0.25 -15.96 11.83
CA GLU A 69 -0.04 -17.07 10.90
C GLU A 69 0.56 -16.60 9.59
N ALA A 70 0.10 -15.44 9.07
CA ALA A 70 0.62 -14.88 7.84
C ALA A 70 2.11 -14.54 7.98
N ILE A 71 2.51 -13.98 9.10
CA ILE A 71 3.92 -13.65 9.38
C ILE A 71 4.76 -14.92 9.43
N LYS A 72 4.28 -15.99 10.07
CA LYS A 72 4.97 -17.26 10.12
C LYS A 72 5.13 -17.87 8.73
N ASP A 73 4.09 -17.80 7.90
CA ASP A 73 4.15 -18.32 6.54
C ASP A 73 5.19 -17.57 5.71
N MET A 74 5.29 -16.25 5.87
CA MET A 74 6.29 -15.45 5.17
C MET A 74 7.70 -15.77 5.64
N ASP A 75 7.89 -16.00 6.94
CA ASP A 75 9.20 -16.33 7.49
C ASP A 75 9.68 -17.72 7.05
N SER A 76 8.78 -18.61 6.67
CA SER A 76 9.13 -19.96 6.22
C SER A 76 9.63 -20.00 4.77
N ILE A 77 9.49 -18.92 4.03
CA ILE A 77 9.96 -18.80 2.67
C ILE A 77 11.41 -18.30 2.68
#